data_5b2ccef6fad0d40b616f596f9cd9ebe2
#
_entry.id   5b2ccef6fad0d40b616f596f9cd9ebe2
#
_cell.length_a   1.000
_cell.length_b   1.000
_cell.length_c   1.000
_cell.angle_alpha   90.00
_cell.angle_beta   90.00
_cell.angle_gamma   90.00
#
_symmetry.space_group_name_H-M   'P 1'
#
loop_
_entity.id
_entity.type
_entity.pdbx_description
1 polymer ?
#
loop_
_entity_poly.entity_id
_entity_poly.type
_entity_poly.pdbx_seq_one_letter_code
_entity_poly.pdbx_strand_id
1 'polypeptide(L)'
;MGIDKPDLRFVAHLDLPKTIESYYQETGRAGRDGEPANAWMIYGLQDVIKLRQMMEGSEGDEAHKRAEQHRLNAMLGFCEITSCRRQTLLSYFGEELGHPCGNCDNCLEPTETWDGTEATRMALSVAYRTEQRFGVNHLIDVLRESNSDKVFQFGHHKLSSYCLLYTSPSPRDGLL
;
A
#
# COMPACT_ATOMS: atom_id res chain seq x y z
N MET A 1 11.84 28.09 -2.90
CA MET A 1 11.45 29.15 -1.93
C MET A 1 10.38 28.55 -1.04
N GLY A 2 10.71 28.28 0.22
CA GLY A 2 9.77 27.61 1.14
C GLY A 2 8.78 28.62 1.70
N ILE A 3 7.49 28.23 1.80
CA ILE A 3 6.50 28.99 2.55
C ILE A 3 6.84 28.81 4.03
N ASP A 4 7.23 29.87 4.70
CA ASP A 4 7.56 29.88 6.13
C ASP A 4 6.52 30.75 6.88
N LYS A 5 5.27 30.25 6.90
CA LYS A 5 4.19 30.83 7.68
C LYS A 5 3.93 29.91 8.88
N PRO A 6 4.05 30.41 10.11
CA PRO A 6 3.82 29.60 11.31
C PRO A 6 2.35 29.18 11.50
N ASP A 7 1.42 29.98 11.00
CA ASP A 7 -0.03 29.86 11.16
C ASP A 7 -0.75 29.06 10.07
N LEU A 8 -0.04 28.17 9.35
CA LEU A 8 -0.70 27.27 8.39
C LEU A 8 -1.59 26.27 9.11
N ARG A 9 -2.86 26.24 8.73
CA ARG A 9 -3.88 25.37 9.35
C ARG A 9 -4.08 24.04 8.62
N PHE A 10 -3.64 23.94 7.37
CA PHE A 10 -3.72 22.69 6.63
C PHE A 10 -2.65 22.61 5.53
N VAL A 11 -2.30 21.39 5.18
CA VAL A 11 -1.56 21.03 3.97
C VAL A 11 -2.38 19.98 3.23
N ALA A 12 -2.65 20.23 1.95
CA ALA A 12 -3.37 19.31 1.09
C ALA A 12 -2.49 18.85 -0.07
N HIS A 13 -2.33 17.54 -0.21
CA HIS A 13 -1.69 16.91 -1.35
C HIS A 13 -2.78 16.44 -2.32
N LEU A 14 -2.76 16.96 -3.53
CA LEU A 14 -3.69 16.57 -4.61
C LEU A 14 -3.13 15.45 -5.51
N ASP A 15 -1.86 15.15 -5.33
CA ASP A 15 -1.14 14.06 -5.98
C ASP A 15 -0.31 13.31 -4.92
N LEU A 16 0.04 12.06 -5.21
CA LEU A 16 0.88 11.26 -4.33
C LEU A 16 2.30 11.84 -4.22
N PRO A 17 2.79 12.20 -3.02
CA PRO A 17 4.19 12.52 -2.81
C PRO A 17 5.10 11.35 -3.23
N LYS A 18 6.27 11.64 -3.77
CA LYS A 18 7.20 10.60 -4.22
C LYS A 18 7.73 9.73 -3.10
N THR A 19 7.86 10.29 -1.90
CA THR A 19 8.47 9.62 -0.74
C THR A 19 7.82 10.08 0.57
N ILE A 20 7.95 9.25 1.60
CA ILE A 20 7.48 9.58 2.96
C ILE A 20 8.20 10.82 3.51
N GLU A 21 9.49 11.00 3.19
CA GLU A 21 10.26 12.16 3.62
C GLU A 21 9.70 13.46 3.03
N SER A 22 9.34 13.46 1.73
CA SER A 22 8.70 14.62 1.11
C SER A 22 7.36 14.93 1.77
N TYR A 23 6.53 13.91 1.99
CA TYR A 23 5.27 14.04 2.70
C TYR A 23 5.48 14.64 4.10
N TYR A 24 6.42 14.11 4.87
CA TYR A 24 6.73 14.60 6.23
C TYR A 24 7.19 16.06 6.22
N GLN A 25 8.11 16.43 5.32
CA GLN A 25 8.60 17.80 5.20
C GLN A 25 7.50 18.79 4.81
N GLU A 26 6.58 18.37 3.94
CA GLU A 26 5.51 19.24 3.46
C GLU A 26 4.41 19.39 4.52
N THR A 27 4.00 18.31 5.16
CA THR A 27 3.01 18.34 6.26
C THR A 27 3.54 19.03 7.50
N GLY A 28 4.84 18.92 7.80
CA GLY A 28 5.52 19.62 8.89
C GLY A 28 5.58 21.15 8.76
N ARG A 29 5.03 21.72 7.68
CA ARG A 29 4.86 23.16 7.55
C ARG A 29 3.63 23.68 8.25
N ALA A 30 2.63 22.83 8.52
CA ALA A 30 1.41 23.20 9.19
C ALA A 30 1.58 23.15 10.72
N GLY A 31 0.94 24.09 11.44
CA GLY A 31 0.90 24.09 12.89
C GLY A 31 2.23 24.39 13.59
N ARG A 32 3.14 25.15 12.97
CA ARG A 32 4.43 25.52 13.59
C ARG A 32 4.30 26.42 14.81
N ASP A 33 3.16 27.07 14.96
CA ASP A 33 2.80 27.87 16.14
C ASP A 33 2.27 27.02 17.30
N GLY A 34 2.20 25.68 17.14
CA GLY A 34 1.66 24.75 18.15
C GLY A 34 0.14 24.57 18.11
N GLU A 35 -0.56 25.33 17.27
CA GLU A 35 -2.00 25.23 17.12
C GLU A 35 -2.40 24.05 16.20
N PRO A 36 -3.64 23.49 16.37
CA PRO A 36 -4.11 22.37 15.55
C PRO A 36 -4.05 22.66 14.05
N ALA A 37 -3.56 21.70 13.29
CA ALA A 37 -3.48 21.74 11.84
C ALA A 37 -3.75 20.37 11.23
N ASN A 38 -4.27 20.36 10.00
CA ASN A 38 -4.65 19.15 9.29
C ASN A 38 -3.71 18.87 8.10
N ALA A 39 -3.37 17.62 7.91
CA ALA A 39 -2.71 17.11 6.70
C ALA A 39 -3.70 16.26 5.92
N TRP A 40 -3.88 16.59 4.65
CA TRP A 40 -4.83 15.93 3.75
C TRP A 40 -4.12 15.43 2.52
N MET A 41 -4.52 14.26 2.02
CA MET A 41 -3.98 13.72 0.79
C MET A 41 -5.04 12.97 0.01
N ILE A 42 -5.10 13.23 -1.29
CA ILE A 42 -5.87 12.44 -2.26
C ILE A 42 -4.87 11.85 -3.25
N TYR A 43 -5.00 10.58 -3.57
CA TYR A 43 -4.24 9.93 -4.63
C TYR A 43 -5.06 8.86 -5.32
N GLY A 44 -4.67 8.52 -6.54
CA GLY A 44 -5.31 7.49 -7.33
C GLY A 44 -4.30 6.62 -8.08
N LEU A 45 -4.80 5.56 -8.71
CA LEU A 45 -3.97 4.63 -9.49
C LEU A 45 -3.18 5.35 -10.60
N GLN A 46 -3.76 6.42 -11.18
CA GLN A 46 -3.10 7.21 -12.22
C GLN A 46 -1.82 7.88 -11.73
N ASP A 47 -1.79 8.34 -10.48
CA ASP A 47 -0.61 8.98 -9.88
C ASP A 47 0.50 7.96 -9.69
N VAL A 48 0.14 6.76 -9.24
CA VAL A 48 1.09 5.63 -9.11
C VAL A 48 1.70 5.25 -10.47
N ILE A 49 0.86 5.17 -11.51
CA ILE A 49 1.31 4.85 -12.87
C ILE A 49 2.27 5.92 -13.40
N LYS A 50 1.91 7.20 -13.25
CA LYS A 50 2.77 8.32 -13.66
C LYS A 50 4.12 8.30 -12.95
N LEU A 51 4.13 8.11 -11.63
CA LEU A 51 5.37 8.05 -10.86
C LEU A 51 6.26 6.88 -11.31
N ARG A 52 5.70 5.70 -11.54
CA ARG A 52 6.46 4.55 -12.06
C ARG A 52 7.04 4.81 -13.44
N GLN A 53 6.26 5.38 -14.37
CA GLN A 53 6.75 5.76 -15.70
C GLN A 53 7.89 6.79 -15.64
N MET A 54 7.77 7.79 -14.75
CA MET A 54 8.84 8.78 -14.55
C MET A 54 10.13 8.13 -14.03
N MET A 55 10.02 7.14 -13.14
CA MET A 55 11.17 6.42 -12.59
C MET A 55 11.83 5.51 -13.64
N GLU A 56 11.02 4.82 -14.46
CA GLU A 56 11.53 3.98 -15.56
C GLU A 56 12.29 4.82 -16.60
N GLY A 57 11.83 6.04 -16.89
CA GLY A 57 12.45 6.98 -17.81
C GLY A 57 13.65 7.75 -17.24
N SER A 58 13.98 7.57 -15.95
CA SER A 58 15.12 8.26 -15.34
C SER A 58 16.46 7.68 -15.82
N GLU A 59 17.46 8.53 -16.02
CA GLU A 59 18.83 8.17 -16.46
C GLU A 59 19.68 7.56 -15.33
N GLY A 60 19.09 7.25 -14.16
CA GLY A 60 19.77 6.64 -13.04
C GLY A 60 20.22 5.20 -13.30
N ASP A 61 21.25 4.77 -12.59
CA ASP A 61 21.65 3.36 -12.59
C ASP A 61 20.60 2.44 -11.95
N GLU A 62 20.74 1.14 -12.12
CA GLU A 62 19.80 0.15 -11.57
C GLU A 62 19.66 0.22 -10.04
N ALA A 63 20.73 0.58 -9.32
CA ALA A 63 20.69 0.73 -7.87
C ALA A 63 19.84 1.93 -7.46
N HIS A 64 19.97 3.05 -8.18
CA HIS A 64 19.15 4.25 -7.98
C HIS A 64 17.67 3.97 -8.25
N LYS A 65 17.34 3.33 -9.37
CA LYS A 65 15.96 2.97 -9.74
C LYS A 65 15.31 2.05 -8.70
N ARG A 66 16.05 1.07 -8.18
CA ARG A 66 15.57 0.20 -7.10
C ARG A 66 15.31 0.99 -5.81
N ALA A 67 16.18 1.92 -5.46
CA ALA A 67 15.99 2.76 -4.28
C ALA A 67 14.75 3.67 -4.42
N GLU A 68 14.54 4.26 -5.59
CA GLU A 68 13.32 5.06 -5.87
C GLU A 68 12.06 4.20 -5.80
N GLN A 69 12.08 3.00 -6.40
CA GLN A 69 10.96 2.06 -6.32
C GLN A 69 10.65 1.65 -4.87
N HIS A 70 11.68 1.44 -4.06
CA HIS A 70 11.50 1.10 -2.65
C HIS A 70 10.84 2.25 -1.87
N ARG A 71 11.27 3.50 -2.11
CA ARG A 71 10.66 4.69 -1.48
C ARG A 71 9.21 4.88 -1.90
N LEU A 72 8.89 4.69 -3.19
CA LEU A 72 7.49 4.75 -3.66
C LEU A 72 6.64 3.64 -3.02
N ASN A 73 7.15 2.43 -2.93
CA ASN A 73 6.44 1.33 -2.28
C ASN A 73 6.21 1.60 -0.78
N ALA A 74 7.19 2.21 -0.09
CA ALA A 74 7.02 2.63 1.30
C ALA A 74 5.91 3.70 1.44
N MET A 75 5.87 4.68 0.53
CA MET A 75 4.82 5.70 0.52
C MET A 75 3.43 5.10 0.26
N LEU A 76 3.32 4.17 -0.69
CA LEU A 76 2.06 3.45 -0.95
C LEU A 76 1.64 2.61 0.26
N GLY A 77 2.58 1.88 0.87
CA GLY A 77 2.31 1.15 2.10
C GLY A 77 1.78 2.05 3.22
N PHE A 78 2.37 3.24 3.38
CA PHE A 78 1.88 4.24 4.33
C PHE A 78 0.44 4.72 4.03
N CYS A 79 0.07 4.85 2.76
CA CYS A 79 -1.30 5.21 2.37
C CYS A 79 -2.32 4.12 2.69
N GLU A 80 -1.92 2.86 2.64
CA GLU A 80 -2.82 1.69 2.75
C GLU A 80 -2.89 1.08 4.16
N ILE A 81 -2.12 1.59 5.12
CA ILE A 81 -2.16 1.07 6.50
C ILE A 81 -3.53 1.28 7.16
N THR A 82 -3.90 0.36 8.02
CA THR A 82 -5.08 0.43 8.89
C THR A 82 -4.73 0.78 10.35
N SER A 83 -3.42 0.80 10.68
CA SER A 83 -2.90 1.24 11.97
C SER A 83 -2.75 2.77 12.05
N CYS A 84 -2.38 3.27 13.22
CA CYS A 84 -2.18 4.70 13.44
C CYS A 84 -1.13 5.29 12.49
N ARG A 85 -1.52 6.25 11.66
CA ARG A 85 -0.60 6.88 10.67
C ARG A 85 0.59 7.56 11.32
N ARG A 86 0.37 8.25 12.45
CA ARG A 86 1.48 8.93 13.14
C ARG A 86 2.49 7.95 13.74
N GLN A 87 2.04 6.83 14.30
CA GLN A 87 2.96 5.79 14.76
C GLN A 87 3.81 5.25 13.60
N THR A 88 3.17 4.92 12.48
CA THR A 88 3.87 4.40 11.30
C THR A 88 4.85 5.43 10.72
N LEU A 89 4.45 6.71 10.66
CA LEU A 89 5.31 7.78 10.17
C LEU A 89 6.54 7.98 11.06
N LEU A 90 6.36 8.03 12.36
CA LEU A 90 7.47 8.19 13.32
C LEU A 90 8.38 6.95 13.32
N SER A 91 7.81 5.75 13.27
CA SER A 91 8.57 4.49 13.17
C SER A 91 9.43 4.44 11.91
N TYR A 92 8.99 4.99 10.80
CA TYR A 92 9.79 5.11 9.57
C TYR A 92 11.07 5.93 9.80
N PHE A 93 11.04 6.94 10.68
CA PHE A 93 12.19 7.76 11.05
C PHE A 93 12.94 7.23 12.28
N GLY A 94 12.58 6.05 12.78
CA GLY A 94 13.24 5.42 13.94
C GLY A 94 12.75 5.93 15.31
N GLU A 95 11.62 6.65 15.35
CA GLU A 95 10.97 7.10 16.57
C GLU A 95 9.79 6.19 16.92
N GLU A 96 9.64 5.86 18.19
CA GLU A 96 8.53 5.04 18.70
C GLU A 96 7.50 5.87 19.44
N LEU A 97 6.27 5.88 18.97
CA LEU A 97 5.13 6.40 19.69
C LEU A 97 4.42 5.25 20.42
N GLY A 98 4.51 5.21 21.75
CA GLY A 98 4.04 4.09 22.58
C GLY A 98 2.51 3.84 22.54
N HIS A 99 1.72 4.75 21.94
CA HIS A 99 0.27 4.62 21.83
C HIS A 99 -0.24 5.28 20.54
N PRO A 100 -1.42 4.88 20.02
CA PRO A 100 -2.07 5.56 18.90
C PRO A 100 -2.29 7.04 19.16
N CYS A 101 -2.17 7.87 18.12
CA CYS A 101 -2.23 9.34 18.27
C CYS A 101 -3.64 9.88 18.61
N GLY A 102 -4.69 9.12 18.38
CA GLY A 102 -6.08 9.50 18.67
C GLY A 102 -6.68 10.56 17.74
N ASN A 103 -5.94 11.06 16.74
CA ASN A 103 -6.42 12.15 15.88
C ASN A 103 -6.08 11.99 14.38
N CYS A 104 -5.53 10.86 13.93
CA CYS A 104 -5.49 10.56 12.51
C CYS A 104 -6.78 9.85 12.07
N ASP A 105 -7.02 9.79 10.76
CA ASP A 105 -8.18 9.11 10.17
C ASP A 105 -8.35 7.68 10.71
N ASN A 106 -7.31 6.86 10.66
CA ASN A 106 -7.37 5.48 11.17
C ASN A 106 -7.63 5.37 12.69
N CYS A 107 -7.35 6.42 13.48
CA CYS A 107 -7.68 6.44 14.90
C CYS A 107 -9.11 6.91 15.15
N LEU A 108 -9.62 7.85 14.34
CA LEU A 108 -10.95 8.43 14.48
C LEU A 108 -12.03 7.55 13.84
N GLU A 109 -11.72 6.99 12.67
CA GLU A 109 -12.60 6.13 11.89
C GLU A 109 -11.83 4.85 11.50
N PRO A 110 -11.66 3.89 12.43
CA PRO A 110 -10.95 2.66 12.16
C PRO A 110 -11.57 1.89 11.00
N THR A 111 -10.74 1.52 10.02
CA THR A 111 -11.18 0.70 8.90
C THR A 111 -11.52 -0.71 9.38
N GLU A 112 -12.69 -1.22 8.99
CA GLU A 112 -13.03 -2.61 9.23
C GLU A 112 -12.03 -3.53 8.52
N THR A 113 -11.45 -4.44 9.29
CA THR A 113 -10.49 -5.42 8.81
C THR A 113 -11.01 -6.83 9.04
N TRP A 114 -10.59 -7.75 8.19
CA TRP A 114 -10.89 -9.17 8.36
C TRP A 114 -9.60 -9.97 8.56
N ASP A 115 -9.70 -11.13 9.19
CA ASP A 115 -8.54 -12.02 9.31
C ASP A 115 -8.22 -12.69 7.97
N GLY A 116 -7.20 -12.16 7.30
CA GLY A 116 -6.70 -12.66 6.02
C GLY A 116 -5.73 -13.84 6.12
N THR A 117 -5.52 -14.41 7.31
CA THR A 117 -4.50 -15.45 7.56
C THR A 117 -4.67 -16.65 6.62
N GLU A 118 -5.87 -17.19 6.50
CA GLU A 118 -6.13 -18.34 5.64
C GLU A 118 -5.97 -18.01 4.16
N ALA A 119 -6.44 -16.84 3.71
CA ALA A 119 -6.27 -16.41 2.33
C ALA A 119 -4.78 -16.21 1.98
N THR A 120 -4.00 -15.67 2.92
CA THR A 120 -2.55 -15.51 2.77
C THR A 120 -1.85 -16.87 2.70
N ARG A 121 -2.21 -17.81 3.56
CA ARG A 121 -1.67 -19.20 3.52
C ARG A 121 -1.96 -19.88 2.20
N MET A 122 -3.17 -19.73 1.68
CA MET A 122 -3.57 -20.26 0.38
C MET A 122 -2.72 -19.65 -0.73
N ALA A 123 -2.59 -18.33 -0.76
CA ALA A 123 -1.78 -17.61 -1.76
C ALA A 123 -0.31 -18.03 -1.73
N LEU A 124 0.30 -18.12 -0.56
CA LEU A 124 1.68 -18.58 -0.38
C LEU A 124 1.85 -20.05 -0.77
N SER A 125 0.88 -20.91 -0.46
CA SER A 125 0.89 -22.32 -0.87
C SER A 125 0.89 -22.47 -2.39
N VAL A 126 0.04 -21.71 -3.10
CA VAL A 126 0.04 -21.71 -4.57
C VAL A 126 1.35 -21.19 -5.12
N ALA A 127 1.86 -20.06 -4.61
CA ALA A 127 3.14 -19.51 -5.04
C ALA A 127 4.28 -20.52 -4.89
N TYR A 128 4.34 -21.22 -3.75
CA TYR A 128 5.34 -22.27 -3.51
C TYR A 128 5.19 -23.46 -4.48
N ARG A 129 3.96 -23.97 -4.67
CA ARG A 129 3.67 -25.13 -5.53
C ARG A 129 3.85 -24.86 -7.02
N THR A 130 3.77 -23.60 -7.44
CA THR A 130 4.06 -23.14 -8.80
C THR A 130 5.51 -22.68 -8.95
N GLU A 131 6.40 -23.07 -8.01
CA GLU A 131 7.83 -22.79 -8.01
C GLU A 131 8.19 -21.30 -8.10
N GLN A 132 7.28 -20.42 -7.64
CA GLN A 132 7.46 -18.96 -7.59
C GLN A 132 7.77 -18.33 -8.98
N ARG A 133 7.39 -18.99 -10.07
CA ARG A 133 7.68 -18.56 -11.46
C ARG A 133 6.55 -17.82 -12.14
N PHE A 134 5.38 -17.72 -11.50
CA PHE A 134 4.18 -17.15 -12.10
C PHE A 134 3.78 -15.85 -11.43
N GLY A 135 3.27 -14.92 -12.24
CA GLY A 135 2.74 -13.65 -11.75
C GLY A 135 1.41 -13.80 -11.00
N VAL A 136 1.03 -12.75 -10.27
CA VAL A 136 -0.14 -12.70 -9.39
C VAL A 136 -1.43 -13.17 -10.08
N ASN A 137 -1.69 -12.75 -11.31
CA ASN A 137 -2.91 -13.12 -12.04
C ASN A 137 -3.02 -14.65 -12.23
N HIS A 138 -1.91 -15.32 -12.54
CA HIS A 138 -1.92 -16.77 -12.68
C HIS A 138 -2.17 -17.48 -11.34
N LEU A 139 -1.63 -16.97 -10.23
CA LEU A 139 -1.88 -17.51 -8.90
C LEU A 139 -3.35 -17.33 -8.50
N ILE A 140 -3.95 -16.19 -8.84
CA ILE A 140 -5.38 -15.94 -8.65
C ILE A 140 -6.21 -16.91 -9.48
N ASP A 141 -5.85 -17.15 -10.74
CA ASP A 141 -6.54 -18.10 -11.62
C ASP A 141 -6.55 -19.51 -11.04
N VAL A 142 -5.43 -19.97 -10.50
CA VAL A 142 -5.33 -21.27 -9.82
C VAL A 142 -6.23 -21.33 -8.58
N LEU A 143 -6.21 -20.29 -7.74
CA LEU A 143 -7.01 -20.22 -6.51
C LEU A 143 -8.52 -20.15 -6.78
N ARG A 144 -8.93 -19.54 -7.88
CA ARG A 144 -10.33 -19.33 -8.26
C ARG A 144 -10.89 -20.37 -9.23
N GLU A 145 -10.18 -21.48 -9.45
CA GLU A 145 -10.61 -22.51 -10.41
C GLU A 145 -10.86 -21.98 -11.82
N SER A 146 -10.01 -21.02 -12.26
CA SER A 146 -10.16 -20.45 -13.59
C SER A 146 -9.82 -21.48 -14.67
N ASN A 147 -10.68 -21.57 -15.66
CA ASN A 147 -10.48 -22.38 -16.87
C ASN A 147 -9.50 -21.73 -17.86
N SER A 148 -8.46 -21.02 -17.37
CA SER A 148 -7.48 -20.41 -18.26
C SER A 148 -6.57 -21.46 -18.89
N ASP A 149 -6.27 -21.29 -20.19
CA ASP A 149 -5.40 -22.20 -20.93
C ASP A 149 -4.04 -22.42 -20.26
N LYS A 150 -3.50 -21.36 -19.63
CA LYS A 150 -2.24 -21.44 -18.87
C LYS A 150 -2.32 -22.39 -17.67
N VAL A 151 -3.43 -22.36 -16.91
CA VAL A 151 -3.60 -23.24 -15.75
C VAL A 151 -3.58 -24.71 -16.18
N PHE A 152 -4.23 -25.03 -17.29
CA PHE A 152 -4.25 -26.39 -17.84
C PHE A 152 -2.91 -26.78 -18.50
N GLN A 153 -2.31 -25.88 -19.25
CA GLN A 153 -1.01 -26.10 -19.92
C GLN A 153 0.09 -26.49 -18.95
N PHE A 154 0.14 -25.83 -17.78
CA PHE A 154 1.13 -26.14 -16.74
C PHE A 154 0.65 -27.22 -15.74
N GLY A 155 -0.53 -27.77 -15.92
CA GLY A 155 -1.08 -28.83 -15.06
C GLY A 155 -1.48 -28.34 -13.65
N HIS A 156 -1.59 -27.02 -13.43
CA HIS A 156 -1.87 -26.44 -12.11
C HIS A 156 -3.31 -26.69 -11.65
N HIS A 157 -4.22 -27.09 -12.54
CA HIS A 157 -5.57 -27.57 -12.18
C HIS A 157 -5.55 -28.85 -11.33
N LYS A 158 -4.40 -29.56 -11.27
CA LYS A 158 -4.22 -30.77 -10.45
C LYS A 158 -3.65 -30.48 -9.05
N LEU A 159 -3.32 -29.23 -8.76
CA LEU A 159 -2.81 -28.86 -7.44
C LEU A 159 -3.92 -28.92 -6.41
N SER A 160 -3.62 -29.38 -5.19
CA SER A 160 -4.58 -29.38 -4.08
C SER A 160 -5.02 -27.99 -3.62
N SER A 161 -4.35 -26.95 -4.12
CA SER A 161 -4.69 -25.54 -3.93
C SER A 161 -5.55 -24.96 -5.05
N TYR A 162 -5.92 -25.76 -6.04
CA TYR A 162 -6.89 -25.38 -7.06
C TYR A 162 -8.27 -25.29 -6.43
N CYS A 163 -9.02 -24.20 -6.67
CA CYS A 163 -10.37 -23.99 -6.13
C CYS A 163 -10.48 -23.65 -4.62
N LEU A 164 -9.41 -23.21 -3.97
CA LEU A 164 -9.49 -22.93 -2.52
C LEU A 164 -10.25 -21.63 -2.15
N LEU A 165 -10.37 -20.65 -3.06
CA LEU A 165 -11.07 -19.39 -2.79
C LEU A 165 -12.57 -19.40 -3.11
N TYR A 166 -13.09 -20.49 -3.67
CA TYR A 166 -14.53 -20.59 -3.98
C TYR A 166 -15.42 -20.76 -2.73
N THR A 167 -14.81 -21.14 -1.60
CA THR A 167 -15.51 -21.40 -0.35
C THR A 167 -15.48 -20.25 0.64
N SER A 168 -14.74 -19.17 0.36
CA SER A 168 -14.71 -17.98 1.21
C SER A 168 -15.53 -16.87 0.58
N PRO A 169 -16.61 -16.39 1.24
CA PRO A 169 -17.33 -15.20 0.76
C PRO A 169 -16.36 -14.03 0.71
N SER A 170 -16.36 -13.30 -0.42
CA SER A 170 -15.61 -12.06 -0.52
C SER A 170 -16.14 -11.06 0.52
N PRO A 171 -15.30 -10.30 1.21
CA PRO A 171 -15.76 -9.22 2.09
C PRO A 171 -16.67 -8.20 1.38
N ARG A 172 -16.66 -8.18 0.03
CA ARG A 172 -17.52 -7.33 -0.79
C ARG A 172 -18.90 -7.93 -1.06
N ASP A 173 -19.08 -9.23 -0.88
CA ASP A 173 -20.35 -9.91 -1.16
C ASP A 173 -21.39 -9.69 -0.04
N GLY A 174 -20.99 -9.12 1.09
CA GLY A 174 -21.87 -8.74 2.21
C GLY A 174 -22.39 -7.30 2.17
N LEU A 175 -22.12 -6.53 1.11
CA LEU A 175 -22.51 -5.12 0.94
C LEU A 175 -23.53 -4.89 -0.18
N LEU A 176 -24.37 -5.87 -0.49
CA LEU A 176 -25.56 -5.73 -1.33
C LEU A 176 -26.84 -5.87 -0.54
#